data_fc7b5da68ccbbb8dbe273c2739ed293d
#
_entry.id   fc7b5da68ccbbb8dbe273c2739ed293d
#
_cell.length_a   1.000
_cell.length_b   1.000
_cell.length_c   1.000
_cell.angle_alpha   90.00
_cell.angle_beta   90.00
_cell.angle_gamma   90.00
#
_symmetry.space_group_name_H-M   'P 1'
#
loop_
_entity.id
_entity.type
_entity.pdbx_description
1 polymer ?
#
loop_
_entity_poly.entity_id
_entity_poly.type
_entity_poly.pdbx_seq_one_letter_code
_entity_poly.pdbx_strand_id
1 'polypeptide(L)'
;MLLGGNETTKKIDSFAINELKIPSIVLMENAAISFVKHIDENEDNFLIICGKGNNGGDGYAIARQLFSKGKIVKIFCISDEKMSNDCFVNYEICKNSGIEIFYNLEGLEKLFVECDVVIEGIFGTGLNSEIRGVYKDVILKINENCKKKKVYSIDIPSGINGDTGDIMGISVNADVTISFVTYKKGFLNPVAKKYLGEVIVENIGLNEGNIIQLVNEYYLTIEMIKSFHVERDENSHKGNFGKVLIYAGSSGFYGAGNLVTKSCVRSGTGLTTLITDKNNFSLNVFVPEAMSFPINFENIEESFEKLENEILNSDVIAIGPGIGKNQKSLEILKKLISIEKNKKGNKIRLVLDADALNLLSENQELFEKIQNRSILTPHIIEFSRLTGFSSNEILENRSQKAVDFAKKYKIVLLLKGKNTIVTDGEQLFVNSTGNSHMANGGMGDCLTGIIASFAGQKYDLLHSALIGAYLHGFIGDKLLKEQYVVNATHIIEGISGGIKEIFGR
;
A
#
# COMPACT_ATOMS: atom_id res chain seq x y z
N MET A 1 -6.49 -5.43 -2.61
CA MET A 1 -7.72 -4.75 -2.19
C MET A 1 -7.86 -3.47 -2.99
N LEU A 2 -9.06 -3.16 -3.52
CA LEU A 2 -9.29 -1.93 -4.28
C LEU A 2 -9.13 -0.70 -3.37
N LEU A 3 -8.46 0.34 -3.86
CA LEU A 3 -8.31 1.62 -3.18
C LEU A 3 -9.18 2.66 -3.89
N GLY A 4 -10.08 3.32 -3.17
CA GLY A 4 -11.02 4.25 -3.77
C GLY A 4 -11.31 5.48 -2.92
N GLY A 5 -11.64 6.56 -3.58
CA GLY A 5 -12.23 7.76 -2.98
C GLY A 5 -13.70 7.91 -3.36
N ASN A 6 -14.24 9.10 -3.08
CA ASN A 6 -15.65 9.42 -3.33
C ASN A 6 -16.05 9.22 -4.80
N GLU A 7 -15.20 9.63 -5.74
CA GLU A 7 -15.49 9.43 -7.18
C GLU A 7 -15.45 7.96 -7.58
N THR A 8 -14.53 7.18 -7.04
CA THR A 8 -14.43 5.75 -7.31
C THR A 8 -15.68 5.02 -6.83
N THR A 9 -16.14 5.31 -5.60
CA THR A 9 -17.37 4.76 -5.05
C THR A 9 -18.57 5.08 -5.96
N LYS A 10 -18.73 6.35 -6.34
CA LYS A 10 -19.81 6.77 -7.25
C LYS A 10 -19.76 6.06 -8.62
N LYS A 11 -18.57 5.85 -9.17
CA LYS A 11 -18.41 5.11 -10.46
C LYS A 11 -18.83 3.65 -10.32
N ILE A 12 -18.45 3.00 -9.22
CA ILE A 12 -18.82 1.61 -8.95
C ILE A 12 -20.32 1.49 -8.74
N ASP A 13 -20.93 2.35 -7.93
CA ASP A 13 -22.39 2.36 -7.71
C ASP A 13 -23.15 2.63 -9.02
N SER A 14 -22.71 3.61 -9.80
CA SER A 14 -23.30 3.92 -11.09
C SER A 14 -23.22 2.74 -12.07
N PHE A 15 -22.10 2.05 -12.12
CA PHE A 15 -21.91 0.85 -12.93
C PHE A 15 -22.83 -0.28 -12.46
N ALA A 16 -22.89 -0.54 -11.15
CA ALA A 16 -23.75 -1.57 -10.58
C ALA A 16 -25.23 -1.33 -10.91
N ILE A 17 -25.69 -0.07 -10.75
CA ILE A 17 -27.10 0.30 -10.97
C ILE A 17 -27.43 0.39 -12.46
N ASN A 18 -26.59 1.07 -13.25
CA ASN A 18 -26.94 1.42 -14.62
C ASN A 18 -26.56 0.33 -15.64
N GLU A 19 -25.43 -0.38 -15.42
CA GLU A 19 -24.96 -1.42 -16.35
C GLU A 19 -25.38 -2.82 -15.90
N LEU A 20 -25.12 -3.18 -14.63
CA LEU A 20 -25.51 -4.49 -14.10
C LEU A 20 -26.98 -4.57 -13.73
N LYS A 21 -27.72 -3.44 -13.70
CA LYS A 21 -29.14 -3.34 -13.36
C LYS A 21 -29.48 -3.84 -11.95
N ILE A 22 -28.52 -3.74 -11.02
CA ILE A 22 -28.74 -4.07 -9.61
C ILE A 22 -29.41 -2.87 -8.93
N PRO A 23 -30.64 -2.99 -8.40
CA PRO A 23 -31.27 -1.89 -7.69
C PRO A 23 -30.44 -1.45 -6.48
N SER A 24 -30.38 -0.13 -6.21
CA SER A 24 -29.59 0.43 -5.09
C SER A 24 -29.98 -0.15 -3.73
N ILE A 25 -31.26 -0.43 -3.53
CA ILE A 25 -31.75 -1.08 -2.30
C ILE A 25 -31.18 -2.49 -2.10
N VAL A 26 -30.86 -3.22 -3.18
CA VAL A 26 -30.23 -4.54 -3.09
C VAL A 26 -28.77 -4.43 -2.69
N LEU A 27 -28.04 -3.40 -3.18
CA LEU A 27 -26.67 -3.11 -2.74
C LEU A 27 -26.63 -2.76 -1.24
N MET A 28 -27.57 -1.94 -0.78
CA MET A 28 -27.73 -1.56 0.63
C MET A 28 -28.05 -2.79 1.52
N GLU A 29 -28.91 -3.68 1.05
CA GLU A 29 -29.20 -4.92 1.76
C GLU A 29 -27.97 -5.82 1.87
N ASN A 30 -27.22 -5.98 0.78
CA ASN A 30 -25.98 -6.75 0.78
C ASN A 30 -24.91 -6.13 1.70
N ALA A 31 -24.84 -4.80 1.75
CA ALA A 31 -23.96 -4.08 2.69
C ALA A 31 -24.34 -4.40 4.14
N ALA A 32 -25.61 -4.34 4.49
CA ALA A 32 -26.10 -4.68 5.81
C ALA A 32 -25.82 -6.14 6.19
N ILE A 33 -26.09 -7.09 5.29
CA ILE A 33 -25.79 -8.51 5.52
C ILE A 33 -24.30 -8.74 5.73
N SER A 34 -23.45 -8.11 4.91
CA SER A 34 -21.98 -8.21 5.03
C SER A 34 -21.47 -7.58 6.31
N PHE A 35 -22.03 -6.46 6.74
CA PHE A 35 -21.70 -5.82 8.01
C PHE A 35 -22.00 -6.75 9.21
N VAL A 36 -23.20 -7.32 9.26
CA VAL A 36 -23.65 -8.15 10.39
C VAL A 36 -22.83 -9.44 10.57
N LYS A 37 -22.08 -9.90 9.56
CA LYS A 37 -21.14 -11.03 9.69
C LYS A 37 -20.00 -10.77 10.69
N HIS A 38 -19.66 -9.50 10.91
CA HIS A 38 -18.56 -9.07 11.77
C HIS A 38 -18.97 -8.66 13.17
N ILE A 39 -20.26 -8.77 13.46
CA ILE A 39 -20.79 -8.59 14.83
C ILE A 39 -20.54 -9.86 15.62
N ASP A 40 -19.99 -9.72 16.83
CA ASP A 40 -19.76 -10.84 17.72
C ASP A 40 -21.11 -11.46 18.13
N GLU A 41 -21.22 -12.78 18.08
CA GLU A 41 -22.46 -13.49 18.41
C GLU A 41 -22.90 -13.30 19.87
N ASN A 42 -21.96 -12.94 20.75
CA ASN A 42 -22.23 -12.68 22.19
C ASN A 42 -22.72 -11.26 22.46
N GLU A 43 -22.72 -10.36 21.46
CA GLU A 43 -23.25 -9.00 21.58
C GLU A 43 -24.77 -9.04 21.37
N ASP A 44 -25.55 -8.48 22.32
CA ASP A 44 -27.02 -8.62 22.29
C ASP A 44 -27.79 -7.29 22.26
N ASN A 45 -27.26 -6.22 22.87
CA ASN A 45 -27.96 -4.93 22.97
C ASN A 45 -27.33 -3.87 22.10
N PHE A 46 -28.00 -3.44 21.05
CA PHE A 46 -27.49 -2.52 20.05
C PHE A 46 -28.22 -1.19 20.07
N LEU A 47 -27.44 -0.10 20.03
CA LEU A 47 -27.92 1.22 19.68
C LEU A 47 -27.39 1.60 18.31
N ILE A 48 -28.28 1.78 17.35
CA ILE A 48 -27.93 2.17 15.98
C ILE A 48 -28.29 3.63 15.75
N ILE A 49 -27.31 4.45 15.38
CA ILE A 49 -27.47 5.89 15.18
C ILE A 49 -27.48 6.19 13.69
N CYS A 50 -28.64 6.59 13.19
CA CYS A 50 -28.88 6.75 11.76
C CYS A 50 -28.99 8.21 11.34
N GLY A 51 -28.24 8.59 10.31
CA GLY A 51 -28.46 9.82 9.55
C GLY A 51 -29.58 9.66 8.52
N LYS A 52 -29.79 10.67 7.69
CA LYS A 52 -30.86 10.71 6.67
C LYS A 52 -30.42 10.29 5.26
N GLY A 53 -29.12 10.05 5.05
CA GLY A 53 -28.54 9.63 3.77
C GLY A 53 -28.46 8.12 3.65
N ASN A 54 -27.78 7.65 2.59
CA ASN A 54 -27.62 6.21 2.33
C ASN A 54 -26.91 5.48 3.47
N ASN A 55 -25.92 6.10 4.13
CA ASN A 55 -25.25 5.50 5.29
C ASN A 55 -26.23 5.26 6.47
N GLY A 56 -27.20 6.18 6.67
CA GLY A 56 -28.32 5.95 7.59
C GLY A 56 -29.22 4.80 7.13
N GLY A 57 -29.44 4.70 5.81
CA GLY A 57 -30.16 3.59 5.19
C GLY A 57 -29.52 2.24 5.46
N ASP A 58 -28.20 2.14 5.33
CA ASP A 58 -27.42 0.96 5.74
C ASP A 58 -27.65 0.66 7.23
N GLY A 59 -27.64 1.71 8.09
CA GLY A 59 -27.93 1.58 9.52
C GLY A 59 -29.30 0.98 9.81
N TYR A 60 -30.35 1.44 9.15
CA TYR A 60 -31.69 0.86 9.29
C TYR A 60 -31.76 -0.59 8.78
N ALA A 61 -31.10 -0.89 7.67
CA ALA A 61 -31.03 -2.27 7.14
C ALA A 61 -30.28 -3.21 8.12
N ILE A 62 -29.17 -2.75 8.71
CA ILE A 62 -28.43 -3.48 9.77
C ILE A 62 -29.32 -3.69 11.01
N ALA A 63 -30.05 -2.66 11.43
CA ALA A 63 -30.97 -2.75 12.57
C ALA A 63 -31.99 -3.89 12.37
N ARG A 64 -32.61 -3.94 11.20
CA ARG A 64 -33.55 -4.98 10.83
C ARG A 64 -32.91 -6.37 10.78
N GLN A 65 -31.72 -6.49 10.25
CA GLN A 65 -30.98 -7.76 10.18
C GLN A 65 -30.62 -8.28 11.58
N LEU A 66 -30.16 -7.42 12.49
CA LEU A 66 -29.89 -7.80 13.87
C LEU A 66 -31.17 -8.17 14.63
N PHE A 67 -32.24 -7.39 14.47
CA PHE A 67 -33.54 -7.67 15.06
C PHE A 67 -34.11 -9.02 14.61
N SER A 68 -34.00 -9.34 13.31
CA SER A 68 -34.44 -10.63 12.77
C SER A 68 -33.69 -11.83 13.32
N LYS A 69 -32.47 -11.60 13.86
CA LYS A 69 -31.65 -12.61 14.57
C LYS A 69 -31.97 -12.68 16.06
N GLY A 70 -32.99 -11.98 16.54
CA GLY A 70 -33.42 -11.98 17.96
C GLY A 70 -32.61 -11.05 18.85
N LYS A 71 -31.78 -10.16 18.30
CA LYS A 71 -31.03 -9.17 19.08
C LYS A 71 -31.93 -8.02 19.53
N ILE A 72 -31.59 -7.39 20.67
CA ILE A 72 -32.29 -6.20 21.19
C ILE A 72 -31.71 -4.99 20.44
N VAL A 73 -32.54 -4.33 19.67
CA VAL A 73 -32.12 -3.22 18.81
C VAL A 73 -32.95 -1.98 19.11
N LYS A 74 -32.27 -0.86 19.37
CA LYS A 74 -32.85 0.47 19.45
C LYS A 74 -32.21 1.36 18.41
N ILE A 75 -33.00 2.22 17.80
CA ILE A 75 -32.53 3.14 16.77
C ILE A 75 -32.65 4.57 17.29
N PHE A 76 -31.60 5.36 17.14
CA PHE A 76 -31.67 6.81 17.28
C PHE A 76 -31.63 7.45 15.89
N CYS A 77 -32.75 8.00 15.48
CA CYS A 77 -32.93 8.74 14.22
C CYS A 77 -32.61 10.21 14.47
N ILE A 78 -31.53 10.73 13.87
CA ILE A 78 -31.13 12.13 14.05
C ILE A 78 -32.09 13.08 13.35
N SER A 79 -32.60 12.69 12.17
CA SER A 79 -33.59 13.46 11.41
C SER A 79 -34.31 12.54 10.45
N ASP A 80 -35.64 12.61 10.45
CA ASP A 80 -36.54 11.91 9.52
C ASP A 80 -36.97 12.81 8.35
N GLU A 81 -36.52 14.05 8.33
CA GLU A 81 -36.79 14.99 7.23
C GLU A 81 -35.89 14.71 6.01
N LYS A 82 -36.48 14.60 4.82
CA LYS A 82 -35.78 14.49 3.53
C LYS A 82 -34.76 13.34 3.50
N MET A 83 -35.13 12.17 3.95
CA MET A 83 -34.34 10.96 3.79
C MET A 83 -34.13 10.62 2.30
N SER A 84 -32.99 9.97 1.96
CA SER A 84 -32.82 9.34 0.65
C SER A 84 -33.86 8.21 0.46
N ASN A 85 -34.19 7.86 -0.78
CA ASN A 85 -35.26 6.89 -1.06
C ASN A 85 -35.04 5.55 -0.36
N ASP A 86 -33.84 4.97 -0.47
CA ASP A 86 -33.51 3.66 0.12
C ASP A 86 -33.44 3.74 1.66
N CYS A 87 -32.97 4.87 2.19
CA CYS A 87 -33.01 5.15 3.63
C CYS A 87 -34.43 5.17 4.16
N PHE A 88 -35.34 5.87 3.48
CA PHE A 88 -36.75 5.95 3.88
C PHE A 88 -37.45 4.58 3.83
N VAL A 89 -37.18 3.79 2.79
CA VAL A 89 -37.73 2.41 2.71
C VAL A 89 -37.29 1.57 3.91
N ASN A 90 -36.01 1.55 4.25
CA ASN A 90 -35.50 0.77 5.39
C ASN A 90 -35.99 1.33 6.75
N TYR A 91 -36.12 2.64 6.88
CA TYR A 91 -36.74 3.29 8.07
C TYR A 91 -38.19 2.80 8.27
N GLU A 92 -39.02 2.83 7.23
CA GLU A 92 -40.41 2.36 7.30
C GLU A 92 -40.50 0.85 7.61
N ILE A 93 -39.60 0.04 7.08
CA ILE A 93 -39.54 -1.39 7.41
C ILE A 93 -39.23 -1.56 8.89
N CYS A 94 -38.23 -0.86 9.47
CA CYS A 94 -37.90 -0.93 10.90
C CYS A 94 -39.11 -0.55 11.78
N LYS A 95 -39.78 0.55 11.42
CA LYS A 95 -40.96 1.04 12.12
C LYS A 95 -42.11 0.02 12.09
N ASN A 96 -42.42 -0.54 10.93
CA ASN A 96 -43.48 -1.53 10.76
C ASN A 96 -43.11 -2.90 11.39
N SER A 97 -41.82 -3.19 11.57
CA SER A 97 -41.35 -4.39 12.28
C SER A 97 -41.38 -4.26 13.81
N GLY A 98 -41.75 -3.08 14.34
CA GLY A 98 -41.84 -2.84 15.79
C GLY A 98 -40.51 -2.55 16.47
N ILE A 99 -39.44 -2.18 15.73
CA ILE A 99 -38.18 -1.73 16.31
C ILE A 99 -38.37 -0.34 16.92
N GLU A 100 -37.91 -0.16 18.17
CA GLU A 100 -38.01 1.13 18.86
C GLU A 100 -37.14 2.22 18.23
N ILE A 101 -37.75 3.34 17.77
CA ILE A 101 -37.06 4.46 17.16
C ILE A 101 -37.22 5.71 18.03
N PHE A 102 -36.10 6.32 18.39
CA PHE A 102 -36.02 7.50 19.24
C PHE A 102 -35.51 8.71 18.43
N TYR A 103 -35.99 9.91 18.78
CA TYR A 103 -35.67 11.16 18.05
C TYR A 103 -35.17 12.26 18.99
N ASN A 104 -35.39 12.14 20.29
CA ASN A 104 -35.06 13.18 21.24
C ASN A 104 -33.63 13.05 21.76
N LEU A 105 -32.80 14.06 21.50
CA LEU A 105 -31.41 14.13 21.92
C LEU A 105 -31.23 14.05 23.45
N GLU A 106 -32.19 14.56 24.23
CA GLU A 106 -32.17 14.47 25.69
C GLU A 106 -32.26 13.01 26.19
N GLY A 107 -32.96 12.14 25.46
CA GLY A 107 -33.09 10.71 25.78
C GLY A 107 -31.89 9.86 25.37
N LEU A 108 -30.99 10.39 24.55
CA LEU A 108 -29.88 9.60 23.96
C LEU A 108 -28.92 9.06 25.02
N GLU A 109 -28.65 9.78 26.09
CA GLU A 109 -27.78 9.34 27.20
C GLU A 109 -28.30 8.08 27.88
N LYS A 110 -29.62 7.94 28.03
CA LYS A 110 -30.24 6.73 28.58
C LYS A 110 -30.05 5.56 27.63
N LEU A 111 -30.16 5.76 26.33
CA LEU A 111 -29.95 4.72 25.33
C LEU A 111 -28.49 4.20 25.35
N PHE A 112 -27.50 5.08 25.56
CA PHE A 112 -26.11 4.66 25.75
C PHE A 112 -25.94 3.79 27.01
N VAL A 113 -26.67 4.04 28.09
CA VAL A 113 -26.57 3.20 29.31
C VAL A 113 -27.11 1.80 29.01
N GLU A 114 -28.16 1.69 28.24
CA GLU A 114 -28.91 0.45 27.99
C GLU A 114 -28.31 -0.43 26.90
N CYS A 115 -27.37 0.06 26.09
CA CYS A 115 -26.71 -0.71 25.01
C CYS A 115 -25.33 -1.22 25.42
N ASP A 116 -24.88 -2.29 24.77
CA ASP A 116 -23.52 -2.80 24.87
C ASP A 116 -22.66 -2.34 23.70
N VAL A 117 -23.29 -2.20 22.54
CA VAL A 117 -22.65 -1.88 21.25
C VAL A 117 -23.35 -0.69 20.61
N VAL A 118 -22.56 0.20 20.02
CA VAL A 118 -23.05 1.31 19.20
C VAL A 118 -22.63 1.10 17.76
N ILE A 119 -23.59 1.22 16.84
CA ILE A 119 -23.35 1.24 15.39
C ILE A 119 -23.73 2.62 14.87
N GLU A 120 -22.78 3.32 14.25
CA GLU A 120 -23.06 4.63 13.69
C GLU A 120 -23.08 4.60 12.16
N GLY A 121 -24.15 5.15 11.59
CA GLY A 121 -24.38 5.36 10.18
C GLY A 121 -24.88 6.78 9.93
N ILE A 122 -24.12 7.80 10.40
CA ILE A 122 -24.57 9.20 10.32
C ILE A 122 -24.22 9.78 8.94
N PHE A 123 -22.94 9.76 8.58
CA PHE A 123 -22.42 10.21 7.29
C PHE A 123 -21.48 9.17 6.68
N GLY A 124 -21.61 8.91 5.39
CA GLY A 124 -20.69 8.10 4.60
C GLY A 124 -19.70 8.97 3.82
N THR A 125 -19.18 8.42 2.71
CA THR A 125 -18.19 9.07 1.83
C THR A 125 -18.66 10.39 1.19
N GLY A 126 -19.95 10.69 1.21
CA GLY A 126 -20.50 11.95 0.66
C GLY A 126 -20.22 13.21 1.48
N LEU A 127 -19.59 13.09 2.65
CA LEU A 127 -19.31 14.24 3.52
C LEU A 127 -18.21 15.14 2.93
N ASN A 128 -18.56 16.42 2.66
CA ASN A 128 -17.66 17.40 2.05
C ASN A 128 -17.65 18.76 2.77
N SER A 129 -18.25 18.86 3.95
CA SER A 129 -18.32 20.07 4.76
C SER A 129 -18.22 19.76 6.25
N GLU A 130 -17.81 20.73 7.04
CA GLU A 130 -17.74 20.58 8.49
C GLU A 130 -19.08 20.19 9.13
N ILE A 131 -19.04 19.25 10.06
CA ILE A 131 -20.19 18.80 10.83
C ILE A 131 -20.55 19.85 11.89
N ARG A 132 -21.84 20.26 11.91
CA ARG A 132 -22.38 21.29 12.80
C ARG A 132 -23.73 20.86 13.36
N GLY A 133 -24.19 21.62 14.38
CA GLY A 133 -25.53 21.45 15.00
C GLY A 133 -25.73 20.09 15.63
N VAL A 134 -26.94 19.54 15.54
CA VAL A 134 -27.33 18.28 16.16
C VAL A 134 -26.40 17.08 15.82
N TYR A 135 -25.91 17.04 14.61
CA TYR A 135 -24.97 15.97 14.20
C TYR A 135 -23.65 16.03 14.99
N LYS A 136 -23.11 17.24 15.21
CA LYS A 136 -21.93 17.44 16.05
C LYS A 136 -22.20 17.02 17.48
N ASP A 137 -23.35 17.38 18.04
CA ASP A 137 -23.73 17.07 19.42
C ASP A 137 -23.89 15.54 19.60
N VAL A 138 -24.48 14.85 18.63
CA VAL A 138 -24.59 13.38 18.65
C VAL A 138 -23.20 12.73 18.63
N ILE A 139 -22.29 13.17 17.77
CA ILE A 139 -20.92 12.61 17.70
C ILE A 139 -20.15 12.85 18.98
N LEU A 140 -20.29 14.03 19.59
CA LEU A 140 -19.72 14.34 20.92
C LEU A 140 -20.22 13.34 21.95
N LYS A 141 -21.55 13.11 22.01
CA LYS A 141 -22.16 12.16 22.94
C LYS A 141 -21.69 10.71 22.70
N ILE A 142 -21.52 10.25 21.46
CA ILE A 142 -20.93 8.95 21.15
C ILE A 142 -19.52 8.86 21.75
N ASN A 143 -18.65 9.80 21.45
CA ASN A 143 -17.26 9.79 21.90
C ASN A 143 -17.10 9.89 23.43
N GLU A 144 -18.03 10.56 24.12
CA GLU A 144 -18.02 10.71 25.57
C GLU A 144 -18.54 9.45 26.28
N ASN A 145 -19.62 8.85 25.78
CA ASN A 145 -20.33 7.77 26.47
C ASN A 145 -19.87 6.36 26.08
N CYS A 146 -19.20 6.19 24.96
CA CYS A 146 -18.83 4.89 24.43
C CYS A 146 -17.38 4.43 24.72
N LYS A 147 -16.63 5.11 25.60
CA LYS A 147 -15.22 4.78 25.92
C LYS A 147 -14.98 3.35 26.40
N LYS A 148 -16.01 2.66 26.87
CA LYS A 148 -15.96 1.25 27.35
C LYS A 148 -16.90 0.34 26.57
N LYS A 149 -17.47 0.82 25.50
CA LYS A 149 -18.39 0.11 24.62
C LYS A 149 -17.77 -0.03 23.25
N LYS A 150 -18.13 -1.06 22.52
CA LYS A 150 -17.65 -1.25 21.16
C LYS A 150 -18.43 -0.34 20.19
N VAL A 151 -17.69 0.41 19.38
CA VAL A 151 -18.26 1.31 18.38
C VAL A 151 -17.90 0.82 17.00
N TYR A 152 -18.92 0.50 16.22
CA TYR A 152 -18.77 0.16 14.80
C TYR A 152 -19.18 1.35 13.93
N SER A 153 -18.38 1.67 12.94
CA SER A 153 -18.75 2.66 11.91
C SER A 153 -19.08 1.97 10.59
N ILE A 154 -20.18 2.42 9.99
CA ILE A 154 -20.63 1.94 8.67
C ILE A 154 -19.90 2.71 7.58
N ASP A 155 -19.19 2.02 6.71
CA ASP A 155 -18.44 2.48 5.55
C ASP A 155 -17.21 3.37 5.91
N ILE A 156 -17.41 4.45 6.66
CA ILE A 156 -16.38 5.38 7.12
C ILE A 156 -16.85 6.07 8.41
N PRO A 157 -15.99 6.24 9.43
CA PRO A 157 -16.39 6.98 10.62
C PRO A 157 -16.86 8.39 10.27
N SER A 158 -18.07 8.71 10.72
CA SER A 158 -18.69 10.01 10.45
C SER A 158 -17.79 11.15 10.91
N GLY A 159 -17.42 12.00 9.97
CA GLY A 159 -16.51 13.12 10.19
C GLY A 159 -15.15 12.99 9.51
N ILE A 160 -14.84 11.86 8.89
CA ILE A 160 -13.64 11.69 8.08
C ILE A 160 -13.97 11.94 6.61
N ASN A 161 -13.15 12.74 5.92
CA ASN A 161 -13.24 12.89 4.47
C ASN A 161 -12.67 11.64 3.79
N GLY A 162 -13.46 10.99 2.93
CA GLY A 162 -13.10 9.71 2.28
C GLY A 162 -11.93 9.80 1.31
N ASP A 163 -11.63 10.97 0.76
CA ASP A 163 -10.53 11.19 -0.17
C ASP A 163 -9.22 11.58 0.55
N THR A 164 -9.30 12.54 1.48
CA THR A 164 -8.13 13.15 2.12
C THR A 164 -7.83 12.60 3.51
N GLY A 165 -8.83 12.08 4.21
CA GLY A 165 -8.73 11.66 5.61
C GLY A 165 -8.71 12.82 6.60
N ASP A 166 -9.03 14.02 6.16
CA ASP A 166 -9.15 15.18 7.05
C ASP A 166 -10.40 15.05 7.92
N ILE A 167 -10.30 15.59 9.14
CA ILE A 167 -11.42 15.60 10.08
C ILE A 167 -12.29 16.82 9.79
N MET A 168 -13.55 16.57 9.45
CA MET A 168 -14.53 17.60 9.09
C MET A 168 -15.17 18.22 10.35
N GLY A 169 -14.34 18.86 11.16
CA GLY A 169 -14.70 19.50 12.43
C GLY A 169 -14.69 18.53 13.61
N ILE A 170 -15.34 17.38 13.50
CA ILE A 170 -15.36 16.31 14.51
C ILE A 170 -15.50 14.97 13.81
N SER A 171 -15.02 13.89 14.45
CA SER A 171 -15.21 12.50 13.96
C SER A 171 -15.58 11.56 15.09
N VAL A 172 -16.32 10.51 14.75
CA VAL A 172 -16.56 9.39 15.63
C VAL A 172 -15.26 8.61 15.84
N ASN A 173 -14.99 8.17 17.07
CA ASN A 173 -13.93 7.24 17.40
C ASN A 173 -14.49 5.82 17.29
N ALA A 174 -14.24 5.13 16.19
CA ALA A 174 -14.65 3.75 16.00
C ALA A 174 -13.58 2.76 16.53
N ASP A 175 -14.05 1.61 17.01
CA ASP A 175 -13.19 0.45 17.30
C ASP A 175 -13.07 -0.44 16.04
N VAL A 176 -14.12 -0.47 15.21
CA VAL A 176 -14.16 -1.21 13.95
C VAL A 176 -14.86 -0.36 12.89
N THR A 177 -14.25 -0.25 11.73
CA THR A 177 -14.85 0.35 10.55
C THR A 177 -15.07 -0.73 9.49
N ILE A 178 -16.33 -0.99 9.12
CA ILE A 178 -16.65 -1.92 8.04
C ILE A 178 -16.97 -1.13 6.79
N SER A 179 -16.00 -1.09 5.89
CA SER A 179 -16.08 -0.34 4.64
C SER A 179 -16.53 -1.22 3.49
N PHE A 180 -17.19 -0.63 2.49
CA PHE A 180 -17.76 -1.40 1.38
C PHE A 180 -16.97 -1.20 0.10
N VAL A 181 -16.68 -2.31 -0.59
CA VAL A 181 -16.05 -2.46 -1.90
C VAL A 181 -14.60 -1.99 -1.95
N THR A 182 -14.28 -0.82 -1.38
CA THR A 182 -12.94 -0.21 -1.45
C THR A 182 -12.41 0.16 -0.08
N TYR A 183 -11.09 0.03 0.10
CA TYR A 183 -10.37 0.73 1.16
C TYR A 183 -10.35 2.22 0.79
N LYS A 184 -10.83 3.11 1.67
CA LYS A 184 -10.92 4.54 1.32
C LYS A 184 -9.55 5.21 1.34
N LYS A 185 -9.28 6.09 0.36
CA LYS A 185 -8.01 6.84 0.28
C LYS A 185 -7.72 7.61 1.57
N GLY A 186 -8.75 8.20 2.18
CA GLY A 186 -8.64 8.93 3.43
C GLY A 186 -8.12 8.08 4.60
N PHE A 187 -8.30 6.76 4.58
CA PHE A 187 -7.78 5.86 5.62
C PHE A 187 -6.24 5.78 5.65
N LEU A 188 -5.58 6.19 4.58
CA LEU A 188 -4.12 6.29 4.51
C LEU A 188 -3.56 7.46 5.34
N ASN A 189 -4.40 8.46 5.65
CA ASN A 189 -3.99 9.61 6.44
C ASN A 189 -3.75 9.21 7.91
N PRO A 190 -2.56 9.55 8.48
CA PRO A 190 -2.26 9.26 9.88
C PRO A 190 -3.23 9.86 10.90
N VAL A 191 -3.83 11.00 10.56
CA VAL A 191 -4.82 11.66 11.42
C VAL A 191 -6.09 10.83 11.47
N ALA A 192 -6.59 10.38 10.32
CA ALA A 192 -7.76 9.52 10.22
C ALA A 192 -7.57 8.20 10.96
N LYS A 193 -6.39 7.58 10.88
CA LYS A 193 -6.09 6.28 11.52
C LYS A 193 -6.44 6.21 13.00
N LYS A 194 -6.45 7.32 13.71
CA LYS A 194 -6.81 7.38 15.14
C LYS A 194 -8.29 7.13 15.41
N TYR A 195 -9.12 7.28 14.40
CA TYR A 195 -10.57 7.21 14.47
C TYR A 195 -11.17 5.95 13.82
N LEU A 196 -10.35 5.21 13.04
CA LEU A 196 -10.83 4.09 12.23
C LEU A 196 -11.03 2.79 13.01
N GLY A 197 -10.23 2.59 14.08
CA GLY A 197 -10.08 1.25 14.67
C GLY A 197 -9.55 0.22 13.67
N GLU A 198 -10.03 -1.00 13.76
CA GLU A 198 -9.79 -2.05 12.77
C GLU A 198 -10.63 -1.78 11.52
N VAL A 199 -10.00 -1.83 10.34
CA VAL A 199 -10.70 -1.61 9.07
C VAL A 199 -10.88 -2.92 8.34
N ILE A 200 -12.14 -3.27 8.08
CA ILE A 200 -12.55 -4.43 7.30
C ILE A 200 -13.22 -3.94 6.02
N VAL A 201 -12.85 -4.49 4.87
CA VAL A 201 -13.50 -4.15 3.59
C VAL A 201 -14.30 -5.32 3.09
N GLU A 202 -15.60 -5.11 2.93
CA GLU A 202 -16.56 -6.13 2.53
C GLU A 202 -17.10 -5.91 1.11
N ASN A 203 -17.36 -7.01 0.43
CA ASN A 203 -18.05 -7.01 -0.86
C ASN A 203 -19.57 -6.94 -0.63
N ILE A 204 -20.25 -6.17 -1.48
CA ILE A 204 -21.69 -5.97 -1.43
C ILE A 204 -22.43 -6.72 -2.57
N GLY A 205 -21.90 -7.85 -3.00
CA GLY A 205 -22.47 -8.67 -4.09
C GLY A 205 -22.01 -8.27 -5.49
N LEU A 206 -20.89 -7.55 -5.59
CA LEU A 206 -20.28 -7.19 -6.87
C LEU A 206 -19.14 -8.16 -7.21
N ASN A 207 -19.08 -8.63 -8.45
CA ASN A 207 -17.96 -9.42 -8.92
C ASN A 207 -16.73 -8.52 -9.11
N GLU A 208 -15.61 -8.84 -8.44
CA GLU A 208 -14.37 -8.05 -8.55
C GLU A 208 -13.88 -7.92 -10.00
N GLY A 209 -14.02 -8.95 -10.82
CA GLY A 209 -13.64 -8.91 -12.24
C GLY A 209 -14.41 -7.85 -13.04
N ASN A 210 -15.64 -7.52 -12.64
CA ASN A 210 -16.44 -6.48 -13.30
C ASN A 210 -16.05 -5.06 -12.87
N ILE A 211 -15.60 -4.90 -11.62
CA ILE A 211 -15.26 -3.58 -11.07
C ILE A 211 -13.79 -3.23 -11.17
N ILE A 212 -12.89 -4.20 -11.32
CA ILE A 212 -11.44 -3.98 -11.39
C ILE A 212 -11.04 -3.06 -12.55
N GLN A 213 -11.78 -3.10 -13.67
CA GLN A 213 -11.53 -2.21 -14.81
C GLN A 213 -11.98 -0.75 -14.57
N LEU A 214 -12.74 -0.51 -13.49
CA LEU A 214 -13.15 0.84 -13.08
C LEU A 214 -12.16 1.48 -12.11
N VAL A 215 -11.24 0.68 -11.56
CA VAL A 215 -10.32 1.07 -10.50
C VAL A 215 -8.91 0.67 -10.91
N ASN A 216 -8.00 1.62 -10.90
CA ASN A 216 -6.59 1.41 -11.20
C ASN A 216 -5.68 1.65 -9.98
N GLU A 217 -6.26 1.79 -8.80
CA GLU A 217 -5.54 2.03 -7.56
C GLU A 217 -5.81 0.90 -6.55
N TYR A 218 -4.77 0.43 -5.89
CA TYR A 218 -4.83 -0.74 -5.02
C TYR A 218 -4.10 -0.48 -3.69
N TYR A 219 -4.67 -0.99 -2.61
CA TYR A 219 -4.00 -1.15 -1.32
C TYR A 219 -3.40 -2.55 -1.27
N LEU A 220 -2.09 -2.64 -1.14
CA LEU A 220 -1.36 -3.90 -1.26
C LEU A 220 -1.59 -4.77 -0.02
N THR A 221 -2.07 -5.99 -0.22
CA THR A 221 -2.35 -6.96 0.86
C THR A 221 -1.50 -8.22 0.69
N ILE A 222 -1.43 -9.01 1.77
CA ILE A 222 -0.68 -10.26 1.75
C ILE A 222 -1.24 -11.26 0.73
N GLU A 223 -2.57 -11.28 0.52
CA GLU A 223 -3.24 -12.14 -0.44
C GLU A 223 -2.81 -11.80 -1.87
N MET A 224 -2.72 -10.49 -2.19
CA MET A 224 -2.21 -10.04 -3.49
C MET A 224 -0.76 -10.47 -3.68
N ILE A 225 0.09 -10.32 -2.67
CA ILE A 225 1.49 -10.76 -2.77
C ILE A 225 1.57 -12.28 -2.95
N LYS A 226 0.75 -13.04 -2.24
CA LYS A 226 0.66 -14.51 -2.40
C LYS A 226 0.27 -14.92 -3.81
N SER A 227 -0.63 -14.17 -4.46
CA SER A 227 -1.08 -14.46 -5.82
C SER A 227 0.03 -14.27 -6.89
N PHE A 228 1.08 -13.51 -6.58
CA PHE A 228 2.23 -13.33 -7.46
C PHE A 228 3.26 -14.47 -7.36
N HIS A 229 3.07 -15.45 -6.45
CA HIS A 229 4.05 -16.49 -6.20
C HIS A 229 4.34 -17.33 -7.43
N VAL A 230 5.62 -17.52 -7.71
CA VAL A 230 6.12 -18.44 -8.73
C VAL A 230 6.83 -19.58 -8.00
N GLU A 231 6.30 -20.79 -8.14
CA GLU A 231 6.92 -21.97 -7.54
C GLU A 231 8.32 -22.24 -8.09
N ARG A 232 9.21 -22.68 -7.20
CA ARG A 232 10.54 -23.17 -7.59
C ARG A 232 10.44 -24.65 -7.94
N ASP A 233 10.75 -24.98 -9.20
CA ASP A 233 10.85 -26.37 -9.65
C ASP A 233 12.00 -27.07 -8.91
N GLU A 234 11.74 -28.26 -8.38
CA GLU A 234 12.71 -29.08 -7.65
C GLU A 234 13.91 -29.47 -8.51
N ASN A 235 13.73 -29.55 -9.83
CA ASN A 235 14.80 -29.86 -10.78
C ASN A 235 15.65 -28.66 -11.20
N SER A 236 15.43 -27.50 -10.59
CA SER A 236 16.11 -26.25 -10.91
C SER A 236 17.54 -26.22 -10.35
N HIS A 237 18.42 -25.50 -11.04
CA HIS A 237 19.76 -25.18 -10.58
C HIS A 237 19.94 -23.66 -10.42
N LYS A 238 21.06 -23.22 -9.81
CA LYS A 238 21.35 -21.81 -9.55
C LYS A 238 21.14 -20.87 -10.75
N GLY A 239 21.40 -21.31 -11.97
CA GLY A 239 21.22 -20.52 -13.19
C GLY A 239 19.75 -20.23 -13.55
N ASN A 240 18.77 -20.95 -12.96
CA ASN A 240 17.35 -20.73 -13.18
C ASN A 240 16.79 -19.59 -12.33
N PHE A 241 17.47 -19.26 -11.23
CA PHE A 241 17.03 -18.22 -10.28
C PHE A 241 17.71 -16.86 -10.50
N GLY A 242 18.22 -16.65 -11.73
CA GLY A 242 18.74 -15.38 -12.20
C GLY A 242 20.18 -15.09 -11.82
N LYS A 243 20.76 -14.19 -12.61
CA LYS A 243 22.10 -13.64 -12.40
C LYS A 243 21.97 -12.12 -12.22
N VAL A 244 22.28 -11.64 -11.03
CA VAL A 244 22.22 -10.22 -10.68
C VAL A 244 23.61 -9.65 -10.58
N LEU A 245 23.87 -8.59 -11.35
CA LEU A 245 25.05 -7.78 -11.28
C LEU A 245 24.72 -6.51 -10.49
N ILE A 246 25.56 -6.14 -9.54
CA ILE A 246 25.33 -4.99 -8.65
C ILE A 246 26.50 -4.03 -8.80
N TYR A 247 26.24 -2.78 -9.13
CA TYR A 247 27.23 -1.71 -9.03
C TYR A 247 26.88 -0.82 -7.86
N ALA A 248 27.58 -1.00 -6.76
CA ALA A 248 27.34 -0.31 -5.50
C ALA A 248 28.61 -0.23 -4.63
N GLY A 249 28.66 0.76 -3.75
CA GLY A 249 29.74 0.93 -2.79
C GLY A 249 31.03 1.47 -3.40
N SER A 250 31.38 2.68 -3.01
CA SER A 250 32.68 3.31 -3.28
C SER A 250 33.46 3.50 -1.98
N SER A 251 34.64 4.07 -2.05
CA SER A 251 35.45 4.41 -0.88
C SER A 251 34.65 5.24 0.13
N GLY A 252 34.56 4.78 1.37
CA GLY A 252 33.73 5.32 2.42
C GLY A 252 32.30 4.77 2.47
N PHE A 253 31.81 4.08 1.44
CA PHE A 253 30.44 3.57 1.31
C PHE A 253 30.35 2.06 1.01
N TYR A 254 31.39 1.31 1.31
CA TYR A 254 31.43 -0.15 1.07
C TYR A 254 30.28 -0.92 1.76
N GLY A 255 29.80 -0.38 2.91
CA GLY A 255 28.64 -0.93 3.61
C GLY A 255 27.37 -0.99 2.75
N ALA A 256 27.12 0.03 1.92
CA ALA A 256 25.99 0.04 1.00
C ALA A 256 26.05 -1.12 0.00
N GLY A 257 27.21 -1.33 -0.64
CA GLY A 257 27.46 -2.47 -1.54
C GLY A 257 27.22 -3.82 -0.87
N ASN A 258 27.68 -3.99 0.38
CA ASN A 258 27.49 -5.22 1.15
C ASN A 258 26.00 -5.45 1.49
N LEU A 259 25.25 -4.41 1.89
CA LEU A 259 23.83 -4.51 2.22
C LEU A 259 22.99 -4.90 1.00
N VAL A 260 23.18 -4.22 -0.16
CA VAL A 260 22.51 -4.59 -1.42
C VAL A 260 22.80 -6.04 -1.80
N THR A 261 24.08 -6.44 -1.75
CA THR A 261 24.50 -7.77 -2.16
C THR A 261 23.95 -8.84 -1.24
N LYS A 262 24.06 -8.64 0.09
CA LYS A 262 23.56 -9.60 1.08
C LYS A 262 22.04 -9.77 1.01
N SER A 263 21.31 -8.68 0.86
CA SER A 263 19.84 -8.74 0.69
C SER A 263 19.44 -9.43 -0.60
N CYS A 264 20.16 -9.20 -1.71
CA CYS A 264 19.94 -9.89 -2.98
C CYS A 264 20.14 -11.41 -2.84
N VAL A 265 21.25 -11.84 -2.25
CA VAL A 265 21.53 -13.27 -1.98
C VAL A 265 20.46 -13.89 -1.08
N ARG A 266 20.13 -13.24 0.03
CA ARG A 266 19.13 -13.73 1.00
C ARG A 266 17.71 -13.83 0.43
N SER A 267 17.42 -13.03 -0.60
CA SER A 267 16.14 -13.09 -1.33
C SER A 267 16.05 -14.23 -2.35
N GLY A 268 17.13 -15.00 -2.53
CA GLY A 268 17.08 -16.24 -3.30
C GLY A 268 17.58 -16.17 -4.74
N THR A 269 18.31 -15.13 -5.12
CA THR A 269 19.00 -15.05 -6.43
C THR A 269 19.99 -16.21 -6.59
N GLY A 270 20.06 -16.77 -7.77
CA GLY A 270 20.95 -17.89 -8.07
C GLY A 270 22.43 -17.53 -8.10
N LEU A 271 22.79 -16.37 -8.66
CA LEU A 271 24.15 -15.84 -8.72
C LEU A 271 24.13 -14.32 -8.55
N THR A 272 24.98 -13.82 -7.66
CA THR A 272 25.11 -12.39 -7.40
C THR A 272 26.57 -11.98 -7.49
N THR A 273 26.86 -10.92 -8.28
CA THR A 273 28.20 -10.35 -8.44
C THR A 273 28.18 -8.87 -8.08
N LEU A 274 29.02 -8.44 -7.13
CA LEU A 274 29.21 -7.03 -6.80
C LEU A 274 30.35 -6.42 -7.62
N ILE A 275 30.06 -5.40 -8.40
CA ILE A 275 31.03 -4.51 -9.02
C ILE A 275 31.35 -3.39 -8.02
N THR A 276 32.59 -3.28 -7.59
CA THR A 276 32.99 -2.31 -6.58
C THR A 276 34.45 -1.86 -6.77
N ASP A 277 34.89 -0.87 -6.00
CA ASP A 277 36.28 -0.45 -5.99
C ASP A 277 37.23 -1.62 -5.69
N LYS A 278 38.37 -1.66 -6.40
CA LYS A 278 39.42 -2.68 -6.23
C LYS A 278 39.92 -2.80 -4.78
N ASN A 279 39.76 -1.75 -3.98
CA ASN A 279 40.19 -1.72 -2.58
C ASN A 279 39.10 -2.21 -1.59
N ASN A 280 37.95 -2.64 -2.08
CA ASN A 280 36.89 -3.20 -1.23
C ASN A 280 37.12 -4.68 -0.96
N PHE A 281 37.71 -4.99 0.17
CA PHE A 281 37.92 -6.36 0.65
C PHE A 281 36.81 -6.86 1.58
N SER A 282 35.85 -6.01 1.93
CA SER A 282 34.85 -6.32 2.96
C SER A 282 33.81 -7.35 2.47
N LEU A 283 33.50 -7.40 1.18
CA LEU A 283 32.48 -8.31 0.64
C LEU A 283 32.75 -9.77 0.99
N ASN A 284 33.99 -10.25 0.79
CA ASN A 284 34.35 -11.63 1.01
C ASN A 284 34.18 -12.10 2.47
N VAL A 285 34.17 -11.12 3.42
CA VAL A 285 33.94 -11.37 4.84
C VAL A 285 32.45 -11.34 5.18
N PHE A 286 31.70 -10.38 4.63
CA PHE A 286 30.30 -10.16 5.00
C PHE A 286 29.29 -10.90 4.15
N VAL A 287 29.67 -11.27 2.90
CA VAL A 287 28.78 -11.97 1.94
C VAL A 287 29.58 -13.01 1.15
N PRO A 288 30.04 -14.09 1.79
CA PRO A 288 30.89 -15.08 1.14
C PRO A 288 30.22 -15.85 -0.01
N GLU A 289 28.90 -15.83 -0.08
CA GLU A 289 28.12 -16.45 -1.16
C GLU A 289 28.11 -15.63 -2.46
N ALA A 290 28.52 -14.37 -2.42
CA ALA A 290 28.57 -13.49 -3.59
C ALA A 290 29.96 -13.45 -4.23
N MET A 291 29.97 -13.20 -5.52
CA MET A 291 31.20 -12.90 -6.27
C MET A 291 31.48 -11.41 -6.24
N SER A 292 32.77 -11.02 -6.34
CA SER A 292 33.16 -9.63 -6.50
C SER A 292 33.88 -9.41 -7.84
N PHE A 293 33.61 -8.28 -8.46
CA PHE A 293 34.32 -7.80 -9.63
C PHE A 293 34.95 -6.44 -9.32
N PRO A 294 36.27 -6.35 -9.14
CA PRO A 294 36.95 -5.10 -8.80
C PRO A 294 37.09 -4.20 -10.01
N ILE A 295 36.63 -2.92 -9.90
CA ILE A 295 36.89 -1.88 -10.90
C ILE A 295 38.14 -1.08 -10.49
N ASN A 296 39.01 -0.85 -11.47
CA ASN A 296 40.06 0.12 -11.37
C ASN A 296 39.59 1.46 -11.94
N PHE A 297 39.28 2.41 -11.06
CA PHE A 297 38.84 3.75 -11.47
C PHE A 297 39.91 4.59 -12.19
N GLU A 298 41.18 4.16 -12.20
CA GLU A 298 42.25 4.80 -12.98
C GLU A 298 42.26 4.32 -14.42
N ASN A 299 41.71 3.12 -14.69
CA ASN A 299 41.60 2.53 -16.02
C ASN A 299 40.24 1.79 -16.15
N ILE A 300 39.19 2.58 -16.42
CA ILE A 300 37.81 2.08 -16.51
C ILE A 300 37.64 1.21 -17.77
N GLU A 301 38.24 1.58 -18.89
CA GLU A 301 38.13 0.82 -20.15
C GLU A 301 38.60 -0.63 -19.99
N GLU A 302 39.82 -0.83 -19.46
CA GLU A 302 40.34 -2.18 -19.23
C GLU A 302 39.45 -3.00 -18.26
N SER A 303 38.88 -2.32 -17.25
CA SER A 303 37.94 -2.97 -16.32
C SER A 303 36.68 -3.42 -17.05
N PHE A 304 36.19 -2.61 -17.99
CA PHE A 304 34.98 -2.95 -18.77
C PHE A 304 35.19 -4.07 -19.77
N GLU A 305 36.32 -4.14 -20.45
CA GLU A 305 36.66 -5.26 -21.34
C GLU A 305 36.54 -6.62 -20.61
N LYS A 306 37.00 -6.67 -19.37
CA LYS A 306 36.90 -7.87 -18.52
C LYS A 306 35.48 -8.11 -18.01
N LEU A 307 34.72 -7.04 -17.73
CA LEU A 307 33.38 -7.08 -17.19
C LEU A 307 32.29 -7.38 -18.23
N GLU A 308 32.55 -7.09 -19.51
CA GLU A 308 31.55 -7.22 -20.57
C GLU A 308 30.89 -8.60 -20.61
N ASN A 309 31.68 -9.64 -20.43
CA ASN A 309 31.16 -11.00 -20.37
C ASN A 309 30.20 -11.24 -19.20
N GLU A 310 30.46 -10.66 -18.04
CA GLU A 310 29.58 -10.75 -16.88
C GLU A 310 28.29 -9.96 -17.11
N ILE A 311 28.35 -8.77 -17.70
CA ILE A 311 27.19 -7.95 -18.07
C ILE A 311 26.30 -8.71 -19.05
N LEU A 312 26.88 -9.24 -20.12
CA LEU A 312 26.17 -10.02 -21.14
C LEU A 312 25.58 -11.34 -20.62
N ASN A 313 26.04 -11.85 -19.51
CA ASN A 313 25.48 -13.04 -18.83
C ASN A 313 24.46 -12.69 -17.75
N SER A 314 24.26 -11.41 -17.42
CA SER A 314 23.34 -11.00 -16.36
C SER A 314 21.89 -10.92 -16.86
N ASP A 315 20.96 -11.10 -15.93
CA ASP A 315 19.52 -10.90 -16.16
C ASP A 315 19.07 -9.55 -15.61
N VAL A 316 19.75 -9.05 -14.57
CA VAL A 316 19.47 -7.80 -13.89
C VAL A 316 20.76 -7.08 -13.54
N ILE A 317 20.76 -5.75 -13.64
CA ILE A 317 21.80 -4.87 -13.11
C ILE A 317 21.17 -3.91 -12.10
N ALA A 318 21.59 -3.96 -10.84
CA ALA A 318 21.23 -3.01 -9.81
C ALA A 318 22.35 -1.97 -9.65
N ILE A 319 22.01 -0.67 -9.64
CA ILE A 319 22.99 0.41 -9.69
C ILE A 319 22.60 1.50 -8.70
N GLY A 320 23.56 2.00 -7.92
CA GLY A 320 23.39 3.29 -7.29
C GLY A 320 23.79 3.43 -5.83
N PRO A 321 23.48 2.50 -4.93
CA PRO A 321 23.80 2.65 -3.52
C PRO A 321 25.30 2.90 -3.29
N GLY A 322 25.64 4.13 -2.83
CA GLY A 322 27.00 4.50 -2.47
C GLY A 322 28.04 4.51 -3.60
N ILE A 323 27.66 4.73 -4.86
CA ILE A 323 28.64 4.83 -5.97
C ILE A 323 29.27 6.22 -6.10
N GLY A 324 28.67 7.25 -5.48
CA GLY A 324 29.06 8.64 -5.63
C GLY A 324 28.52 9.29 -6.91
N LYS A 325 28.62 10.62 -6.97
CA LYS A 325 28.07 11.45 -8.07
C LYS A 325 29.19 12.09 -8.93
N ASN A 326 30.32 11.43 -9.05
CA ASN A 326 31.45 11.92 -9.81
C ASN A 326 31.40 11.44 -11.28
N GLN A 327 32.27 12.02 -12.12
CA GLN A 327 32.33 11.74 -13.57
C GLN A 327 32.63 10.25 -13.87
N LYS A 328 33.42 9.58 -13.05
CA LYS A 328 33.77 8.17 -13.23
C LYS A 328 32.55 7.27 -12.96
N SER A 329 31.79 7.58 -11.92
CA SER A 329 30.51 6.88 -11.63
C SER A 329 29.50 7.07 -12.75
N LEU A 330 29.41 8.26 -13.33
CA LEU A 330 28.56 8.54 -14.49
C LEU A 330 29.00 7.73 -15.72
N GLU A 331 30.29 7.66 -15.98
CA GLU A 331 30.83 6.88 -17.10
C GLU A 331 30.49 5.40 -16.98
N ILE A 332 30.67 4.83 -15.79
CA ILE A 332 30.32 3.43 -15.52
C ILE A 332 28.80 3.22 -15.67
N LEU A 333 27.97 4.12 -15.11
CA LEU A 333 26.52 4.07 -15.29
C LEU A 333 26.15 4.06 -16.78
N LYS A 334 26.68 4.98 -17.58
CA LYS A 334 26.42 5.06 -19.02
C LYS A 334 26.78 3.76 -19.74
N LYS A 335 27.92 3.20 -19.45
CA LYS A 335 28.36 1.90 -20.01
C LYS A 335 27.42 0.76 -19.63
N LEU A 336 27.06 0.61 -18.33
CA LEU A 336 26.18 -0.45 -17.84
C LEU A 336 24.79 -0.39 -18.48
N ILE A 337 24.20 0.81 -18.60
CA ILE A 337 22.86 0.96 -19.18
C ILE A 337 22.85 0.94 -20.71
N SER A 338 24.00 1.07 -21.37
CA SER A 338 24.07 0.97 -22.84
C SER A 338 23.87 -0.44 -23.36
N ILE A 339 24.16 -1.46 -22.56
CA ILE A 339 23.98 -2.86 -22.90
C ILE A 339 22.54 -3.26 -22.58
N GLU A 340 21.72 -3.42 -23.61
CA GLU A 340 20.27 -3.62 -23.43
C GLU A 340 19.88 -5.11 -23.32
N LYS A 341 20.65 -6.01 -23.95
CA LYS A 341 20.33 -7.43 -24.05
C LYS A 341 21.48 -8.31 -23.60
N ASN A 342 21.13 -9.40 -22.93
CA ASN A 342 22.08 -10.44 -22.57
C ASN A 342 22.36 -11.39 -23.77
N LYS A 343 23.30 -12.34 -23.59
CA LYS A 343 23.66 -13.33 -24.62
C LYS A 343 22.51 -14.19 -25.11
N LYS A 344 21.44 -14.31 -24.31
CA LYS A 344 20.23 -15.05 -24.68
C LYS A 344 19.23 -14.19 -25.48
N GLY A 345 19.56 -12.91 -25.74
CA GLY A 345 18.69 -11.95 -26.42
C GLY A 345 17.61 -11.32 -25.53
N ASN A 346 17.57 -11.65 -24.24
CA ASN A 346 16.62 -11.08 -23.30
C ASN A 346 17.06 -9.68 -22.87
N LYS A 347 16.09 -8.76 -22.66
CA LYS A 347 16.39 -7.45 -22.08
C LYS A 347 16.99 -7.61 -20.68
N ILE A 348 18.11 -6.93 -20.45
CA ILE A 348 18.71 -6.81 -19.11
C ILE A 348 17.86 -5.79 -18.33
N ARG A 349 17.31 -6.23 -17.22
CA ARG A 349 16.49 -5.38 -16.34
C ARG A 349 17.36 -4.50 -15.46
N LEU A 350 16.88 -3.34 -15.09
CA LEU A 350 17.62 -2.37 -14.27
C LEU A 350 16.86 -2.09 -12.98
N VAL A 351 17.60 -1.99 -11.87
CA VAL A 351 17.10 -1.43 -10.60
C VAL A 351 18.00 -0.25 -10.24
N LEU A 352 17.46 0.96 -10.24
CA LEU A 352 18.20 2.21 -10.07
C LEU A 352 17.77 2.91 -8.78
N ASP A 353 18.74 3.17 -7.90
CA ASP A 353 18.51 3.79 -6.59
C ASP A 353 19.60 4.83 -6.28
N ALA A 354 19.36 5.64 -5.29
CA ALA A 354 20.33 6.53 -4.65
C ALA A 354 21.14 7.39 -5.65
N ASP A 355 22.48 7.23 -5.68
CA ASP A 355 23.35 8.04 -6.54
C ASP A 355 23.09 7.85 -8.04
N ALA A 356 22.60 6.68 -8.48
CA ALA A 356 22.21 6.50 -9.88
C ALA A 356 21.02 7.40 -10.24
N LEU A 357 20.07 7.61 -9.35
CA LEU A 357 18.94 8.52 -9.57
C LEU A 357 19.39 9.98 -9.61
N ASN A 358 20.35 10.36 -8.77
CA ASN A 358 20.94 11.68 -8.80
C ASN A 358 21.67 11.93 -10.16
N LEU A 359 22.46 10.96 -10.64
CA LEU A 359 23.12 11.05 -11.94
C LEU A 359 22.12 11.12 -13.10
N LEU A 360 21.02 10.38 -13.04
CA LEU A 360 19.93 10.46 -14.02
C LEU A 360 19.26 11.83 -14.02
N SER A 361 19.06 12.45 -12.86
CA SER A 361 18.41 13.76 -12.77
C SER A 361 19.21 14.87 -13.46
N GLU A 362 20.53 14.73 -13.49
CA GLU A 362 21.47 15.65 -14.17
C GLU A 362 21.72 15.30 -15.64
N ASN A 363 21.33 14.09 -16.10
CA ASN A 363 21.56 13.57 -17.46
C ASN A 363 20.28 12.94 -18.02
N GLN A 364 19.27 13.75 -18.28
CA GLN A 364 17.93 13.30 -18.64
C GLN A 364 17.87 12.50 -19.96
N GLU A 365 18.83 12.68 -20.86
CA GLU A 365 18.95 11.89 -22.08
C GLU A 365 19.10 10.37 -21.80
N LEU A 366 19.57 10.00 -20.62
CA LEU A 366 19.74 8.60 -20.23
C LEU A 366 18.41 7.86 -20.00
N PHE A 367 17.31 8.60 -19.79
CA PHE A 367 15.99 7.97 -19.64
C PHE A 367 15.59 7.15 -20.88
N GLU A 368 16.00 7.54 -22.08
CA GLU A 368 15.71 6.77 -23.29
C GLU A 368 16.31 5.35 -23.24
N LYS A 369 17.45 5.19 -22.57
CA LYS A 369 18.16 3.90 -22.46
C LYS A 369 17.59 2.94 -21.42
N ILE A 370 16.72 3.43 -20.54
CA ILE A 370 16.19 2.63 -19.41
C ILE A 370 14.71 2.29 -19.55
N GLN A 371 14.02 2.77 -20.59
CA GLN A 371 12.61 2.54 -20.84
C GLN A 371 12.25 1.06 -20.98
N ASN A 372 11.08 0.68 -20.46
CA ASN A 372 10.51 -0.67 -20.55
C ASN A 372 11.38 -1.79 -19.94
N ARG A 373 12.36 -1.43 -19.09
CA ARG A 373 13.24 -2.43 -18.45
C ARG A 373 13.76 -2.02 -17.07
N SER A 374 13.26 -0.94 -16.48
CA SER A 374 13.80 -0.44 -15.22
C SER A 374 12.78 -0.22 -14.13
N ILE A 375 13.26 -0.38 -12.90
CA ILE A 375 12.61 0.02 -11.66
C ILE A 375 13.45 1.15 -11.05
N LEU A 376 12.83 2.28 -10.75
CA LEU A 376 13.44 3.40 -10.03
C LEU A 376 12.86 3.46 -8.62
N THR A 377 13.72 3.65 -7.61
CA THR A 377 13.32 3.62 -6.20
C THR A 377 13.61 4.92 -5.44
N PRO A 378 13.17 6.10 -5.93
CA PRO A 378 13.48 7.37 -5.27
C PRO A 378 12.74 7.53 -3.94
N HIS A 379 13.36 8.21 -2.97
CA HIS A 379 12.65 8.91 -1.92
C HIS A 379 12.20 10.31 -2.41
N ILE A 380 11.40 11.03 -1.62
CA ILE A 380 10.79 12.32 -2.03
C ILE A 380 11.84 13.33 -2.56
N ILE A 381 12.99 13.45 -1.92
CA ILE A 381 14.02 14.43 -2.34
C ILE A 381 14.69 14.01 -3.66
N GLU A 382 14.94 12.71 -3.86
CA GLU A 382 15.44 12.20 -5.14
C GLU A 382 14.40 12.39 -6.24
N PHE A 383 13.13 12.13 -5.94
CA PHE A 383 12.03 12.34 -6.88
C PHE A 383 11.84 13.81 -7.23
N SER A 384 12.04 14.71 -6.27
CA SER A 384 12.07 16.17 -6.52
C SER A 384 13.15 16.55 -7.54
N ARG A 385 14.36 15.99 -7.41
CA ARG A 385 15.45 16.24 -8.39
C ARG A 385 15.13 15.68 -9.79
N LEU A 386 14.55 14.46 -9.83
CA LEU A 386 14.18 13.81 -11.09
C LEU A 386 13.08 14.57 -11.85
N THR A 387 12.15 15.19 -11.13
CA THR A 387 10.96 15.83 -11.70
C THR A 387 11.09 17.34 -11.85
N GLY A 388 11.92 17.99 -11.03
CA GLY A 388 11.99 19.43 -10.88
C GLY A 388 10.91 20.06 -10.00
N PHE A 389 9.93 19.27 -9.48
CA PHE A 389 8.94 19.76 -8.52
C PHE A 389 9.53 19.87 -7.13
N SER A 390 9.06 20.81 -6.33
CA SER A 390 9.40 20.88 -4.90
C SER A 390 8.81 19.68 -4.13
N SER A 391 9.41 19.35 -2.99
CA SER A 391 8.90 18.27 -2.13
C SER A 391 7.46 18.51 -1.68
N ASN A 392 7.05 19.75 -1.43
CA ASN A 392 5.68 20.10 -1.04
C ASN A 392 4.69 19.84 -2.19
N GLU A 393 4.99 20.28 -3.40
CA GLU A 393 4.16 20.01 -4.58
C GLU A 393 4.02 18.51 -4.85
N ILE A 394 5.06 17.73 -4.56
CA ILE A 394 5.00 16.25 -4.68
C ILE A 394 4.06 15.70 -3.62
N LEU A 395 4.17 16.12 -2.37
CA LEU A 395 3.35 15.62 -1.26
C LEU A 395 1.86 15.92 -1.45
N GLU A 396 1.53 17.10 -2.00
CA GLU A 396 0.14 17.50 -2.28
C GLU A 396 -0.55 16.60 -3.32
N ASN A 397 0.20 16.08 -4.28
CA ASN A 397 -0.37 15.25 -5.36
C ASN A 397 0.52 14.06 -5.73
N ARG A 398 0.94 13.32 -4.69
CA ARG A 398 1.98 12.30 -4.76
C ARG A 398 1.65 11.16 -5.74
N SER A 399 0.40 10.67 -5.70
CA SER A 399 -0.07 9.57 -6.52
C SER A 399 -0.06 9.94 -8.01
N GLN A 400 -0.66 11.06 -8.37
CA GLN A 400 -0.73 11.47 -9.77
C GLN A 400 0.65 11.77 -10.36
N LYS A 401 1.52 12.49 -9.61
CA LYS A 401 2.88 12.78 -10.07
C LYS A 401 3.70 11.51 -10.26
N ALA A 402 3.52 10.50 -9.42
CA ALA A 402 4.18 9.20 -9.57
C ALA A 402 3.71 8.47 -10.85
N VAL A 403 2.40 8.43 -11.09
CA VAL A 403 1.80 7.82 -12.29
C VAL A 403 2.28 8.51 -13.55
N ASP A 404 2.21 9.85 -13.60
CA ASP A 404 2.61 10.65 -14.78
C ASP A 404 4.08 10.44 -15.11
N PHE A 405 4.95 10.40 -14.08
CA PHE A 405 6.38 10.17 -14.26
C PHE A 405 6.66 8.75 -14.81
N ALA A 406 6.06 7.74 -14.19
CA ALA A 406 6.23 6.36 -14.62
C ALA A 406 5.74 6.15 -16.07
N LYS A 407 4.58 6.71 -16.41
CA LYS A 407 4.01 6.69 -17.77
C LYS A 407 4.89 7.40 -18.79
N LYS A 408 5.36 8.61 -18.46
CA LYS A 408 6.21 9.42 -19.33
C LYS A 408 7.50 8.67 -19.74
N TYR A 409 8.15 8.05 -18.76
CA TYR A 409 9.44 7.38 -18.98
C TYR A 409 9.31 5.87 -19.19
N LYS A 410 8.09 5.32 -19.18
CA LYS A 410 7.80 3.88 -19.36
C LYS A 410 8.63 3.00 -18.44
N ILE A 411 8.58 3.31 -17.15
CA ILE A 411 9.33 2.62 -16.08
C ILE A 411 8.41 2.21 -14.96
N VAL A 412 8.86 1.30 -14.11
CA VAL A 412 8.24 1.08 -12.81
C VAL A 412 8.86 2.04 -11.81
N LEU A 413 8.04 2.81 -11.12
CA LEU A 413 8.45 3.74 -10.07
C LEU A 413 8.01 3.21 -8.71
N LEU A 414 8.96 3.10 -7.78
CA LEU A 414 8.72 2.87 -6.36
C LEU A 414 9.07 4.14 -5.59
N LEU A 415 8.09 4.98 -5.28
CA LEU A 415 8.28 6.23 -4.54
C LEU A 415 8.25 5.95 -3.04
N LYS A 416 9.46 5.92 -2.44
CA LYS A 416 9.66 5.61 -1.01
C LYS A 416 9.02 6.63 -0.07
N GLY A 417 8.55 6.17 1.08
CA GLY A 417 8.00 6.99 2.16
C GLY A 417 6.94 6.24 2.94
N LYS A 418 6.27 6.92 3.86
CA LYS A 418 5.08 6.34 4.48
C LYS A 418 4.03 6.07 3.39
N ASN A 419 3.42 4.89 3.41
CA ASN A 419 2.56 4.43 2.32
C ASN A 419 3.32 4.50 0.98
N THR A 420 4.42 3.74 0.85
CA THR A 420 5.21 3.66 -0.38
C THR A 420 4.30 3.39 -1.58
N ILE A 421 4.46 4.18 -2.64
CA ILE A 421 3.69 4.03 -3.89
C ILE A 421 4.54 3.24 -4.89
N VAL A 422 3.92 2.26 -5.54
CA VAL A 422 4.50 1.54 -6.69
C VAL A 422 3.56 1.70 -7.87
N THR A 423 4.10 2.10 -9.03
CA THR A 423 3.29 2.28 -10.25
C THR A 423 4.11 2.01 -11.51
N ASP A 424 3.45 1.52 -12.53
CA ASP A 424 3.98 1.39 -13.91
C ASP A 424 3.47 2.50 -14.85
N GLY A 425 2.66 3.43 -14.31
CA GLY A 425 1.99 4.50 -15.05
C GLY A 425 0.57 4.16 -15.49
N GLU A 426 0.11 2.94 -15.30
CA GLU A 426 -1.28 2.50 -15.56
C GLU A 426 -1.99 2.09 -14.27
N GLN A 427 -1.33 1.33 -13.43
CA GLN A 427 -1.81 0.89 -12.13
C GLN A 427 -0.99 1.53 -11.01
N LEU A 428 -1.63 1.83 -9.89
CA LEU A 428 -1.00 2.38 -8.70
C LEU A 428 -1.27 1.49 -7.51
N PHE A 429 -0.22 1.16 -6.78
CA PHE A 429 -0.29 0.37 -5.56
C PHE A 429 0.27 1.14 -4.38
N VAL A 430 -0.47 1.14 -3.27
CA VAL A 430 -0.02 1.71 -2.00
C VAL A 430 0.37 0.57 -1.07
N ASN A 431 1.63 0.55 -0.67
CA ASN A 431 2.15 -0.48 0.25
C ASN A 431 1.57 -0.30 1.66
N SER A 432 1.07 -1.39 2.23
CA SER A 432 0.43 -1.42 3.55
C SER A 432 1.41 -1.64 4.71
N THR A 433 2.64 -2.10 4.42
CA THR A 433 3.62 -2.55 5.41
C THR A 433 4.72 -1.52 5.65
N GLY A 434 5.40 -1.65 6.80
CA GLY A 434 6.49 -0.78 7.21
C GLY A 434 6.09 0.27 8.24
N ASN A 435 7.03 0.63 9.09
CA ASN A 435 6.82 1.52 10.23
C ASN A 435 7.97 2.53 10.41
N SER A 436 7.77 3.51 11.29
CA SER A 436 8.75 4.59 11.55
C SER A 436 10.04 4.12 12.21
N HIS A 437 10.05 2.97 12.88
CA HIS A 437 11.24 2.40 13.53
C HIS A 437 12.27 1.84 12.53
N MET A 438 11.87 1.74 11.25
CA MET A 438 12.73 1.43 10.11
C MET A 438 13.46 2.66 9.53
N ALA A 439 13.27 3.86 10.08
CA ALA A 439 13.83 5.10 9.54
C ALA A 439 15.30 5.27 9.92
N ASN A 440 16.18 4.47 9.32
CA ASN A 440 17.63 4.54 9.52
C ASN A 440 18.41 4.20 8.23
N GLY A 441 19.74 4.40 8.27
CA GLY A 441 20.60 4.20 7.10
C GLY A 441 20.64 2.74 6.63
N GLY A 442 20.81 2.54 5.32
CA GLY A 442 20.95 1.21 4.71
C GLY A 442 19.62 0.52 4.37
N MET A 443 18.48 1.05 4.80
CA MET A 443 17.17 0.45 4.51
C MET A 443 16.84 0.48 3.01
N GLY A 444 17.19 1.56 2.31
CA GLY A 444 17.06 1.67 0.85
C GLY A 444 17.93 0.65 0.14
N ASP A 445 19.19 0.50 0.59
CA ASP A 445 20.14 -0.44 0.03
C ASP A 445 19.61 -1.88 0.13
N CYS A 446 19.08 -2.23 1.31
CA CYS A 446 18.43 -3.53 1.53
C CYS A 446 17.25 -3.74 0.57
N LEU A 447 16.36 -2.76 0.42
CA LEU A 447 15.21 -2.81 -0.49
C LEU A 447 15.65 -3.01 -1.95
N THR A 448 16.67 -2.29 -2.39
CA THR A 448 17.24 -2.39 -3.74
C THR A 448 17.71 -3.81 -4.04
N GLY A 449 18.40 -4.47 -3.09
CA GLY A 449 18.84 -5.86 -3.25
C GLY A 449 17.69 -6.86 -3.30
N ILE A 450 16.65 -6.67 -2.46
CA ILE A 450 15.44 -7.51 -2.50
C ILE A 450 14.76 -7.41 -3.87
N ILE A 451 14.52 -6.19 -4.37
CA ILE A 451 13.88 -5.96 -5.68
C ILE A 451 14.71 -6.56 -6.81
N ALA A 452 16.03 -6.35 -6.81
CA ALA A 452 16.93 -6.88 -7.82
C ALA A 452 16.89 -8.42 -7.86
N SER A 453 16.81 -9.06 -6.70
CA SER A 453 16.66 -10.50 -6.58
C SER A 453 15.39 -11.04 -7.22
N PHE A 454 14.23 -10.45 -6.90
CA PHE A 454 12.96 -10.87 -7.49
C PHE A 454 12.93 -10.62 -9.01
N ALA A 455 13.45 -9.47 -9.46
CA ALA A 455 13.60 -9.21 -10.89
C ALA A 455 14.49 -10.26 -11.58
N GLY A 456 15.54 -10.75 -10.93
CA GLY A 456 16.39 -11.83 -11.42
C GLY A 456 15.68 -13.18 -11.48
N GLN A 457 14.80 -13.46 -10.53
CA GLN A 457 14.02 -14.70 -10.43
C GLN A 457 12.83 -14.76 -11.40
N LYS A 458 12.81 -13.92 -12.43
CA LYS A 458 11.82 -13.89 -13.52
C LYS A 458 10.46 -13.29 -13.18
N TYR A 459 10.26 -12.73 -11.99
CA TYR A 459 9.10 -11.86 -11.76
C TYR A 459 9.19 -10.67 -12.71
N ASP A 460 8.06 -10.18 -13.21
CA ASP A 460 8.08 -8.92 -13.97
C ASP A 460 8.52 -7.74 -13.09
N LEU A 461 8.75 -6.58 -13.70
CA LEU A 461 9.28 -5.43 -12.98
C LEU A 461 8.32 -4.90 -11.91
N LEU A 462 7.01 -4.87 -12.22
CA LEU A 462 6.00 -4.39 -11.30
C LEU A 462 5.88 -5.32 -10.09
N HIS A 463 5.71 -6.63 -10.32
CA HIS A 463 5.63 -7.61 -9.23
C HIS A 463 6.92 -7.65 -8.40
N SER A 464 8.10 -7.48 -9.02
CA SER A 464 9.38 -7.40 -8.28
C SER A 464 9.42 -6.22 -7.31
N ALA A 465 8.94 -5.05 -7.75
CA ALA A 465 8.86 -3.87 -6.90
C ALA A 465 7.80 -4.02 -5.79
N LEU A 466 6.64 -4.60 -6.11
CA LEU A 466 5.55 -4.84 -5.15
C LEU A 466 5.96 -5.83 -4.06
N ILE A 467 6.51 -6.99 -4.45
CA ILE A 467 6.99 -8.00 -3.51
C ILE A 467 8.11 -7.42 -2.64
N GLY A 468 9.06 -6.71 -3.26
CA GLY A 468 10.17 -6.08 -2.54
C GLY A 468 9.71 -5.07 -1.49
N ALA A 469 8.81 -4.15 -1.85
CA ALA A 469 8.26 -3.16 -0.93
C ALA A 469 7.49 -3.81 0.22
N TYR A 470 6.61 -4.77 -0.11
CA TYR A 470 5.79 -5.45 0.88
C TYR A 470 6.63 -6.29 1.85
N LEU A 471 7.51 -7.15 1.34
CA LEU A 471 8.37 -8.03 2.14
C LEU A 471 9.26 -7.23 3.09
N HIS A 472 9.90 -6.16 2.58
CA HIS A 472 10.76 -5.28 3.36
C HIS A 472 10.02 -4.67 4.55
N GLY A 473 8.82 -4.13 4.31
CA GLY A 473 7.99 -3.56 5.36
C GLY A 473 7.39 -4.62 6.31
N PHE A 474 6.94 -5.75 5.78
CA PHE A 474 6.38 -6.87 6.56
C PHE A 474 7.37 -7.41 7.60
N ILE A 475 8.64 -7.59 7.21
CA ILE A 475 9.69 -7.99 8.14
C ILE A 475 9.89 -6.92 9.22
N GLY A 476 9.88 -5.65 8.82
CA GLY A 476 10.02 -4.53 9.75
C GLY A 476 8.88 -4.47 10.78
N ASP A 477 7.64 -4.70 10.35
CA ASP A 477 6.47 -4.71 11.23
C ASP A 477 6.50 -5.91 12.21
N LYS A 478 7.00 -7.05 11.75
CA LYS A 478 7.18 -8.23 12.60
C LYS A 478 8.24 -7.98 13.67
N LEU A 479 9.40 -7.45 13.28
CA LEU A 479 10.51 -7.18 14.19
C LEU A 479 10.19 -6.09 15.22
N LEU A 480 9.33 -5.12 14.89
CA LEU A 480 8.89 -4.08 15.82
C LEU A 480 8.23 -4.66 17.09
N LYS A 481 7.63 -5.85 17.02
CA LYS A 481 7.04 -6.51 18.19
C LYS A 481 8.07 -6.98 19.20
N GLU A 482 9.32 -7.13 18.78
CA GLU A 482 10.41 -7.72 19.56
C GLU A 482 11.51 -6.71 19.90
N GLN A 483 11.66 -5.63 19.10
CA GLN A 483 12.74 -4.68 19.24
C GLN A 483 12.35 -3.25 18.87
N TYR A 484 12.94 -2.25 19.53
CA TYR A 484 12.60 -0.84 19.32
C TYR A 484 13.17 -0.28 18.01
N VAL A 485 14.39 -0.63 17.63
CA VAL A 485 15.03 -0.17 16.37
C VAL A 485 15.18 -1.33 15.41
N VAL A 486 14.68 -1.15 14.20
CA VAL A 486 14.82 -2.12 13.11
C VAL A 486 15.75 -1.54 12.05
N ASN A 487 16.98 -2.05 11.96
CA ASN A 487 17.95 -1.62 10.96
C ASN A 487 18.09 -2.62 9.80
N ALA A 488 18.84 -2.23 8.77
CA ALA A 488 18.96 -3.02 7.53
C ALA A 488 19.47 -4.46 7.75
N THR A 489 20.37 -4.69 8.69
CA THR A 489 20.90 -6.03 8.99
C THR A 489 19.82 -6.93 9.59
N HIS A 490 18.96 -6.41 10.45
CA HIS A 490 17.83 -7.16 10.99
C HIS A 490 16.84 -7.56 9.88
N ILE A 491 16.53 -6.64 8.95
CA ILE A 491 15.68 -6.96 7.80
C ILE A 491 16.30 -8.08 6.96
N ILE A 492 17.60 -7.96 6.63
CA ILE A 492 18.31 -8.95 5.80
C ILE A 492 18.28 -10.35 6.44
N GLU A 493 18.45 -10.45 7.74
CA GLU A 493 18.36 -11.72 8.47
C GLU A 493 16.94 -12.31 8.43
N GLY A 494 15.93 -11.45 8.44
CA GLY A 494 14.52 -11.84 8.37
C GLY A 494 14.02 -12.23 6.96
N ILE A 495 14.77 -11.93 5.87
CA ILE A 495 14.26 -12.08 4.49
C ILE A 495 13.76 -13.52 4.21
N SER A 496 14.59 -14.53 4.45
CA SER A 496 14.23 -15.92 4.13
C SER A 496 13.01 -16.39 4.91
N GLY A 497 12.93 -16.02 6.21
CA GLY A 497 11.76 -16.31 7.05
C GLY A 497 10.51 -15.60 6.57
N GLY A 498 10.61 -14.31 6.20
CA GLY A 498 9.51 -13.53 5.66
C GLY A 498 8.98 -14.09 4.34
N ILE A 499 9.85 -14.49 3.42
CA ILE A 499 9.46 -15.14 2.16
C ILE A 499 8.68 -16.45 2.46
N LYS A 500 9.19 -17.29 3.37
CA LYS A 500 8.51 -18.52 3.77
C LYS A 500 7.14 -18.28 4.37
N GLU A 501 6.99 -17.25 5.20
CA GLU A 501 5.72 -16.89 5.86
C GLU A 501 4.69 -16.34 4.86
N ILE A 502 5.12 -15.52 3.91
CA ILE A 502 4.24 -14.93 2.91
C ILE A 502 3.81 -15.99 1.88
N PHE A 503 4.74 -16.73 1.32
CA PHE A 503 4.45 -17.64 0.20
C PHE A 503 4.12 -19.07 0.63
N GLY A 504 4.37 -19.45 1.86
CA GLY A 504 3.95 -20.70 2.45
C GLY A 504 4.65 -21.94 1.88
N ARG A 505 5.69 -22.39 2.54
CA ARG A 505 6.05 -23.83 2.68
C ARG A 505 7.05 -24.04 3.80
#